data_8b20ed4ecfb7a0a0c339f24907834486
#
_entry.id   8b20ed4ecfb7a0a0c339f24907834486
#
_cell.length_a   1.000
_cell.length_b   1.000
_cell.length_c   1.000
_cell.angle_alpha   90.00
_cell.angle_beta   90.00
_cell.angle_gamma   90.00
#
_symmetry.space_group_name_H-M   'P 1'
#
loop_
_entity.id
_entity.type
_entity.pdbx_description
1 polymer ?
#
loop_
_entity_poly.entity_id
_entity_poly.type
_entity_poly.pdbx_seq_one_letter_code
_entity_poly.pdbx_strand_id
1 'polypeptide(L)'
;MKYNFDINNRAFKAIKNRTKRVEIRTTKLGDNHFDYSIIKNGDEIEFQSYDGEIINCLVGDVNHYNSIEELLTLEGTRYTLSSTNDFGAGVKSINSINGYEEAIKVNGVYAIHITPIEK
;
A
#
# COMPACT_ATOMS: atom_id res chain seq x y z
N MET A 1 -9.24 -12.97 8.19
CA MET A 1 -9.66 -11.61 8.63
C MET A 1 -9.83 -10.73 7.41
N LYS A 2 -10.80 -9.86 7.42
CA LYS A 2 -11.06 -8.93 6.33
C LYS A 2 -10.97 -7.50 6.83
N TYR A 3 -10.25 -6.64 6.09
CA TYR A 3 -10.04 -5.23 6.41
C TYR A 3 -10.64 -4.36 5.32
N ASN A 4 -11.00 -3.12 5.68
CA ASN A 4 -11.56 -2.15 4.74
C ASN A 4 -10.68 -0.90 4.75
N PHE A 5 -10.21 -0.49 3.58
CA PHE A 5 -9.37 0.69 3.43
C PHE A 5 -9.84 1.58 2.29
N ASP A 6 -9.73 2.89 2.48
CA ASP A 6 -9.92 3.85 1.42
C ASP A 6 -8.64 3.94 0.58
N ILE A 7 -8.80 4.22 -0.71
CA ILE A 7 -7.68 4.38 -1.63
C ILE A 7 -8.05 5.40 -2.71
N ASN A 8 -7.06 6.15 -3.20
CA ASN A 8 -7.32 7.12 -4.26
C ASN A 8 -7.71 6.41 -5.57
N ASN A 9 -8.40 7.14 -6.44
CA ASN A 9 -8.97 6.57 -7.66
C ASN A 9 -7.91 6.02 -8.61
N ARG A 10 -6.76 6.67 -8.72
CA ARG A 10 -5.66 6.21 -9.59
C ARG A 10 -5.12 4.86 -9.12
N ALA A 11 -4.83 4.73 -7.83
CA ALA A 11 -4.35 3.47 -7.27
C ALA A 11 -5.42 2.37 -7.36
N PHE A 12 -6.69 2.72 -7.13
CA PHE A 12 -7.81 1.78 -7.29
C PHE A 12 -7.85 1.17 -8.69
N LYS A 13 -7.78 2.02 -9.72
CA LYS A 13 -7.77 1.57 -11.12
C LYS A 13 -6.56 0.69 -11.41
N ALA A 14 -5.39 1.04 -10.90
CA ALA A 14 -4.17 0.27 -11.08
C ALA A 14 -4.26 -1.12 -10.43
N ILE A 15 -4.89 -1.23 -9.26
CA ILE A 15 -5.16 -2.51 -8.62
C ILE A 15 -6.15 -3.32 -9.46
N LYS A 16 -7.22 -2.71 -9.89
CA LYS A 16 -8.27 -3.37 -10.68
C LYS A 16 -7.74 -3.94 -11.99
N ASN A 17 -6.87 -3.21 -12.69
CA ASN A 17 -6.29 -3.68 -13.96
C ASN A 17 -4.97 -4.46 -13.77
N ARG A 18 -4.58 -4.72 -12.52
CA ARG A 18 -3.42 -5.55 -12.12
C ARG A 18 -2.06 -4.94 -12.47
N THR A 19 -2.00 -3.64 -12.71
CA THR A 19 -0.72 -2.93 -12.90
C THR A 19 -0.09 -2.52 -11.56
N LYS A 20 -0.88 -2.44 -10.49
CA LYS A 20 -0.39 -2.30 -9.12
C LYS A 20 -0.72 -3.58 -8.36
N ARG A 21 0.30 -4.25 -7.83
CA ARG A 21 0.17 -5.54 -7.12
C ARG A 21 0.68 -5.48 -5.68
N VAL A 22 1.21 -4.34 -5.28
CA VAL A 22 1.73 -4.12 -3.92
C VAL A 22 1.20 -2.79 -3.42
N GLU A 23 0.51 -2.83 -2.28
CA GLU A 23 0.05 -1.62 -1.60
C GLU A 23 1.08 -1.21 -0.55
N ILE A 24 1.37 0.08 -0.50
CA ILE A 24 2.37 0.65 0.43
C ILE A 24 1.63 1.36 1.54
N ARG A 25 1.84 0.92 2.78
CA ARG A 25 1.21 1.51 3.96
C ARG A 25 2.21 1.66 5.10
N THR A 26 2.03 2.70 5.91
CA THR A 26 2.74 2.88 7.17
C THR A 26 1.75 3.20 8.28
N THR A 27 2.07 2.77 9.50
CA THR A 27 1.26 3.12 10.67
C THR A 27 1.61 4.55 11.08
N LYS A 28 0.67 5.47 10.92
CA LYS A 28 0.88 6.89 11.22
C LYS A 28 1.12 7.11 12.72
N LEU A 29 1.84 8.17 13.04
CA LEU A 29 2.11 8.55 14.43
C LEU A 29 0.85 9.10 15.09
N GLY A 30 0.74 8.90 16.42
CA GLY A 30 -0.40 9.36 17.21
C GLY A 30 -1.38 8.23 17.51
N ASP A 31 -2.48 8.60 18.18
CA ASP A 31 -3.50 7.64 18.58
C ASP A 31 -4.51 7.38 17.46
N ASN A 32 -5.19 6.25 17.52
CA ASN A 32 -6.30 5.87 16.65
C ASN A 32 -5.93 5.66 15.18
N HIS A 33 -4.69 5.30 14.90
CA HIS A 33 -4.26 4.91 13.56
C HIS A 33 -4.16 3.39 13.46
N PHE A 34 -4.49 2.88 12.26
CA PHE A 34 -4.46 1.46 12.00
C PHE A 34 -3.02 0.92 12.08
N ASP A 35 -2.84 -0.20 12.77
CA ASP A 35 -1.56 -0.90 12.86
C ASP A 35 -1.48 -1.95 11.74
N TYR A 36 -0.72 -1.66 10.70
CA TYR A 36 -0.61 -2.54 9.53
C TYR A 36 0.18 -3.83 9.79
N SER A 37 0.87 -3.93 10.94
CA SER A 37 1.62 -5.14 11.30
C SER A 37 0.74 -6.37 11.50
N ILE A 38 -0.56 -6.17 11.72
CA ILE A 38 -1.49 -7.28 11.97
C ILE A 38 -1.96 -7.98 10.70
N ILE A 39 -1.76 -7.38 9.52
CA ILE A 39 -2.20 -7.95 8.25
C ILE A 39 -1.28 -9.11 7.87
N LYS A 40 -1.87 -10.25 7.48
CA LYS A 40 -1.15 -11.48 7.20
C LYS A 40 -1.54 -12.07 5.86
N ASN A 41 -0.64 -12.90 5.31
CA ASN A 41 -0.93 -13.72 4.14
C ASN A 41 -2.22 -14.51 4.37
N GLY A 42 -3.12 -14.46 3.40
CA GLY A 42 -4.43 -15.13 3.47
C GLY A 42 -5.56 -14.25 3.95
N ASP A 43 -5.25 -13.07 4.49
CA ASP A 43 -6.28 -12.09 4.82
C ASP A 43 -6.87 -11.48 3.55
N GLU A 44 -7.98 -10.77 3.70
CA GLU A 44 -8.61 -10.03 2.61
C GLU A 44 -8.64 -8.55 2.91
N ILE A 45 -8.54 -7.72 1.87
CA ILE A 45 -8.72 -6.28 1.98
C ILE A 45 -9.78 -5.84 0.97
N GLU A 46 -10.77 -5.10 1.45
CA GLU A 46 -11.73 -4.40 0.60
C GLU A 46 -11.23 -2.96 0.45
N PHE A 47 -10.85 -2.59 -0.77
CA PHE A 47 -10.49 -1.21 -1.07
C PHE A 47 -11.69 -0.47 -1.62
N GLN A 48 -11.92 0.75 -1.13
CA GLN A 48 -12.96 1.63 -1.62
C GLN A 48 -12.34 2.88 -2.23
N SER A 49 -12.67 3.14 -3.49
CA SER A 49 -12.22 4.36 -4.16
C SER A 49 -12.97 5.57 -3.61
N TYR A 50 -12.46 6.77 -3.90
CA TYR A 50 -13.13 8.00 -3.51
C TYR A 50 -14.48 8.20 -4.23
N ASP A 51 -14.69 7.50 -5.34
CA ASP A 51 -15.98 7.48 -6.06
C ASP A 51 -16.95 6.42 -5.52
N GLY A 52 -16.55 5.66 -4.49
CA GLY A 52 -17.39 4.65 -3.87
C GLY A 52 -17.35 3.27 -4.50
N GLU A 53 -16.50 3.04 -5.51
CA GLU A 53 -16.29 1.70 -6.07
C GLU A 53 -15.53 0.82 -5.08
N ILE A 54 -15.80 -0.47 -5.11
CA ILE A 54 -15.22 -1.45 -4.19
C ILE A 54 -14.52 -2.55 -4.97
N ILE A 55 -13.34 -2.96 -4.49
CA ILE A 55 -12.64 -4.13 -4.99
C ILE A 55 -12.12 -4.95 -3.81
N ASN A 56 -12.33 -6.25 -3.84
CA ASN A 56 -11.84 -7.17 -2.81
C ASN A 56 -10.54 -7.81 -3.29
N CYS A 57 -9.54 -7.82 -2.42
CA CYS A 57 -8.23 -8.39 -2.73
C CYS A 57 -7.84 -9.44 -1.70
N LEU A 58 -7.17 -10.49 -2.17
CA LEU A 58 -6.50 -11.46 -1.31
C LEU A 58 -5.11 -10.93 -0.98
N VAL A 59 -4.71 -11.02 0.29
CA VAL A 59 -3.38 -10.62 0.75
C VAL A 59 -2.42 -11.78 0.55
N GLY A 60 -1.30 -11.51 -0.12
CA GLY A 60 -0.17 -12.41 -0.21
C GLY A 60 0.88 -12.08 0.85
N ASP A 61 2.15 -12.00 0.44
CA ASP A 61 3.22 -11.68 1.39
C ASP A 61 3.08 -10.25 1.90
N VAL A 62 3.41 -10.05 3.17
CA VAL A 62 3.48 -8.72 3.80
C VAL A 62 4.90 -8.54 4.31
N ASN A 63 5.61 -7.58 3.74
CA ASN A 63 7.02 -7.33 4.05
C ASN A 63 7.16 -5.96 4.72
N HIS A 64 7.98 -5.90 5.77
CA HIS A 64 8.26 -4.67 6.50
C HIS A 64 9.66 -4.17 6.14
N TYR A 65 9.78 -2.87 5.88
CA TYR A 65 11.05 -2.22 5.55
C TYR A 65 11.26 -0.99 6.44
N ASN A 66 12.51 -0.58 6.63
CA ASN A 66 12.85 0.56 7.46
C ASN A 66 12.71 1.89 6.73
N SER A 67 12.70 1.88 5.42
CA SER A 67 12.59 3.09 4.59
C SER A 67 11.86 2.78 3.29
N ILE A 68 11.35 3.83 2.66
CA ILE A 68 10.72 3.68 1.35
C ILE A 68 11.75 3.33 0.27
N GLU A 69 12.98 3.83 0.40
CA GLU A 69 14.06 3.48 -0.52
C GLU A 69 14.37 1.98 -0.48
N GLU A 70 14.44 1.40 0.72
CA GLU A 70 14.64 -0.05 0.88
C GLU A 70 13.48 -0.82 0.26
N LEU A 71 12.24 -0.42 0.53
CA LEU A 71 11.05 -1.06 -0.02
C LEU A 71 11.09 -1.07 -1.55
N LEU A 72 11.32 0.08 -2.17
CA LEU A 72 11.33 0.20 -3.63
C LEU A 72 12.51 -0.54 -4.26
N THR A 73 13.65 -0.62 -3.56
CA THR A 73 14.81 -1.39 -4.04
C THR A 73 14.50 -2.89 -4.08
N LEU A 74 13.86 -3.42 -3.05
CA LEU A 74 13.61 -4.86 -2.91
C LEU A 74 12.33 -5.32 -3.59
N GLU A 75 11.27 -4.50 -3.58
CA GLU A 75 9.99 -4.82 -4.23
C GLU A 75 9.94 -4.38 -5.70
N GLY A 76 10.79 -3.42 -6.09
CA GLY A 76 10.74 -2.79 -7.41
C GLY A 76 9.68 -1.69 -7.47
N THR A 77 9.70 -0.92 -8.58
CA THR A 77 8.75 0.18 -8.78
C THR A 77 7.58 -0.19 -9.67
N ARG A 78 7.74 -1.23 -10.49
CA ARG A 78 6.79 -1.58 -11.56
C ARG A 78 5.38 -1.86 -11.05
N TYR A 79 5.26 -2.64 -9.96
CA TYR A 79 3.97 -3.06 -9.42
C TYR A 79 3.62 -2.44 -8.08
N THR A 80 4.46 -1.54 -7.57
CA THR A 80 4.29 -0.89 -6.26
C THR A 80 3.73 0.52 -6.38
N LEU A 81 3.99 1.21 -7.49
CA LEU A 81 3.63 2.61 -7.67
C LEU A 81 2.56 2.74 -8.75
N SER A 82 1.58 3.60 -8.51
CA SER A 82 0.52 3.89 -9.47
C SER A 82 0.79 5.18 -10.26
N SER A 83 1.73 6.01 -9.82
CA SER A 83 1.99 7.32 -10.41
C SER A 83 3.20 7.35 -11.32
N THR A 84 4.19 6.48 -11.11
CA THR A 84 5.45 6.52 -11.83
C THR A 84 6.19 5.20 -11.67
N ASN A 85 7.11 4.90 -12.60
CA ASN A 85 8.08 3.80 -12.44
C ASN A 85 9.46 4.33 -12.05
N ASP A 86 9.63 5.66 -11.91
CA ASP A 86 10.89 6.27 -11.52
C ASP A 86 11.10 6.15 -10.02
N PHE A 87 12.27 5.62 -9.61
CA PHE A 87 12.60 5.39 -8.21
C PHE A 87 12.58 6.70 -7.40
N GLY A 88 13.28 7.72 -7.86
CA GLY A 88 13.37 8.99 -7.13
C GLY A 88 12.03 9.70 -7.02
N ALA A 89 11.24 9.72 -8.10
CA ALA A 89 9.89 10.28 -8.09
C ALA A 89 8.97 9.48 -7.17
N GLY A 90 9.13 8.16 -7.12
CA GLY A 90 8.37 7.28 -6.23
C GLY A 90 8.64 7.57 -4.76
N VAL A 91 9.91 7.73 -4.38
CA VAL A 91 10.30 8.09 -3.01
C VAL A 91 9.65 9.41 -2.61
N LYS A 92 9.73 10.43 -3.47
CA LYS A 92 9.11 11.74 -3.21
C LYS A 92 7.60 11.62 -3.08
N SER A 93 6.97 10.85 -3.95
CA SER A 93 5.52 10.68 -3.97
C SER A 93 5.02 10.08 -2.63
N ILE A 94 5.66 9.02 -2.17
CA ILE A 94 5.26 8.36 -0.91
C ILE A 94 5.53 9.28 0.29
N ASN A 95 6.70 9.93 0.34
CA ASN A 95 7.03 10.84 1.43
C ASN A 95 6.14 12.09 1.45
N SER A 96 5.51 12.43 0.33
CA SER A 96 4.59 13.58 0.26
C SER A 96 3.21 13.28 0.85
N ILE A 97 2.88 12.01 1.08
CA ILE A 97 1.61 11.64 1.71
C ILE A 97 1.63 12.15 3.16
N ASN A 98 0.56 12.83 3.54
CA ASN A 98 0.49 13.47 4.85
C ASN A 98 0.79 12.49 5.99
N GLY A 99 1.84 12.80 6.77
CA GLY A 99 2.27 12.01 7.93
C GLY A 99 3.11 10.78 7.60
N TYR A 100 3.35 10.47 6.33
CA TYR A 100 4.11 9.26 5.96
C TYR A 100 5.60 9.37 6.25
N GLU A 101 6.25 10.48 5.91
CA GLU A 101 7.69 10.61 6.10
C GLU A 101 8.09 10.40 7.57
N GLU A 102 7.40 11.07 8.48
CA GLU A 102 7.67 10.95 9.93
C GLU A 102 7.33 9.55 10.44
N ALA A 103 6.20 9.00 10.00
CA ALA A 103 5.76 7.69 10.45
C ALA A 103 6.71 6.58 10.00
N ILE A 104 7.22 6.67 8.77
CA ILE A 104 8.18 5.68 8.25
C ILE A 104 9.47 5.67 9.05
N LYS A 105 9.95 6.84 9.48
CA LYS A 105 11.17 6.94 10.31
C LYS A 105 11.02 6.21 11.64
N VAL A 106 9.82 6.17 12.20
CA VAL A 106 9.55 5.55 13.51
C VAL A 106 9.07 4.12 13.37
N ASN A 107 8.11 3.87 12.49
CA ASN A 107 7.39 2.60 12.38
C ASN A 107 7.79 1.75 11.17
N GLY A 108 8.60 2.31 10.25
CA GLY A 108 8.89 1.65 8.98
C GLY A 108 7.70 1.69 8.04
N VAL A 109 7.75 0.86 7.00
CA VAL A 109 6.75 0.85 5.94
C VAL A 109 6.47 -0.58 5.51
N TYR A 110 5.20 -0.86 5.15
CA TYR A 110 4.76 -2.20 4.76
C TYR A 110 4.49 -2.27 3.27
N ALA A 111 5.00 -3.33 2.66
CA ALA A 111 4.64 -3.73 1.29
C ALA A 111 3.65 -4.90 1.41
N ILE A 112 2.40 -4.66 1.05
CA ILE A 112 1.31 -5.62 1.17
C ILE A 112 1.01 -6.12 -0.24
N HIS A 113 1.36 -7.37 -0.53
CA HIS A 113 1.07 -7.98 -1.82
C HIS A 113 -0.43 -8.29 -1.90
N ILE A 114 -1.06 -7.89 -2.99
CA ILE A 114 -2.52 -8.01 -3.16
C ILE A 114 -2.86 -8.54 -4.55
N THR A 115 -3.93 -9.34 -4.60
CA THR A 115 -4.48 -9.87 -5.86
C THR A 115 -5.99 -9.69 -5.82
N PRO A 116 -6.60 -9.03 -6.83
CA PRO A 116 -8.06 -8.92 -6.88
C PRO A 116 -8.71 -10.30 -6.91
N ILE A 117 -9.78 -10.45 -6.13
CA ILE A 117 -10.58 -11.66 -6.09
C ILE A 117 -11.65 -11.53 -7.17
N GLU A 118 -11.62 -12.42 -8.14
CA GLU A 118 -12.64 -12.47 -9.18
C GLU A 118 -13.87 -13.23 -8.67
N LYS A 119 -15.03 -12.71 -9.03
CA LYS A 119 -16.30 -13.34 -8.70
C LYS A 119 -17.00 -13.80 -9.97
#